data_a30153adb1ee24c459a9180851f1ca4d
#
_entry.id   a30153adb1ee24c459a9180851f1ca4d
#
_cell.length_a   1.000
_cell.length_b   1.000
_cell.length_c   1.000
_cell.angle_alpha   90.00
_cell.angle_beta   90.00
_cell.angle_gamma   90.00
#
_symmetry.space_group_name_H-M   'P 1'
#
loop_
_entity.id
_entity.type
_entity.pdbx_description
1 polymer ?
#
loop_
_entity_poly.entity_id
_entity_poly.type
_entity_poly.pdbx_seq_one_letter_code
_entity_poly.pdbx_strand_id
1 'polypeptide(L)'
;MIREKRVALYLRVSTDHQTIENQRRDLEEVANRLGWNVVLVLADEGVSGAKGRDRRPGFDKLHKAVTRREIDLIAAWSVDRLGRSLQDLVGFLGEINARGVDLYLHKQGLDTSTPAGRAMFGMLGVFAEFERSMISERVKSGLERARASGKKLGRPSIPEAKVDRIKQALFEGHGIHRICREIGVGSGTVQKIKNTVVNDQR
;
A
#
# COMPACT_ATOMS: atom_id res chain seq x y z
N MET A 1 27.90 7.29 -29.17
CA MET A 1 26.54 7.88 -29.18
C MET A 1 25.96 7.76 -27.79
N ILE A 2 25.65 8.87 -27.13
CA ILE A 2 24.92 8.86 -25.84
C ILE A 2 23.49 8.46 -26.20
N ARG A 3 23.07 7.30 -25.73
CA ARG A 3 21.69 6.82 -25.95
C ARG A 3 20.73 7.74 -25.18
N GLU A 4 19.82 8.37 -25.89
CA GLU A 4 18.75 9.17 -25.26
C GLU A 4 17.97 8.30 -24.27
N LYS A 5 17.78 8.83 -23.06
CA LYS A 5 16.99 8.13 -22.02
C LYS A 5 15.51 8.15 -22.41
N ARG A 6 14.90 6.97 -22.50
CA ARG A 6 13.45 6.81 -22.69
C ARG A 6 12.73 7.11 -21.37
N VAL A 7 11.90 8.15 -21.37
CA VAL A 7 11.28 8.66 -20.14
C VAL A 7 9.77 8.47 -20.16
N ALA A 8 9.22 8.00 -19.05
CA ALA A 8 7.79 8.06 -18.77
C ALA A 8 7.49 9.23 -17.84
N LEU A 9 6.61 10.14 -18.25
CA LEU A 9 6.04 11.15 -17.37
C LEU A 9 4.85 10.58 -16.64
N TYR A 10 4.84 10.68 -15.31
CA TYR A 10 3.71 10.25 -14.50
C TYR A 10 3.09 11.43 -13.75
N LEU A 11 1.82 11.66 -14.01
CA LEU A 11 1.03 12.77 -13.51
C LEU A 11 -0.10 12.26 -12.63
N ARG A 12 -0.39 12.95 -11.52
CA ARG A 12 -1.54 12.62 -10.69
C ARG A 12 -2.13 13.86 -10.05
N VAL A 13 -3.46 13.99 -10.14
CA VAL A 13 -4.20 15.04 -9.44
C VAL A 13 -5.46 14.48 -8.80
N SER A 14 -5.88 15.11 -7.70
CA SER A 14 -7.09 14.71 -6.98
C SER A 14 -8.37 15.28 -7.58
N THR A 15 -8.36 16.50 -8.16
CA THR A 15 -9.60 17.19 -8.55
C THR A 15 -9.46 18.34 -9.57
N ASP A 16 -8.26 18.72 -10.03
CA ASP A 16 -8.11 19.95 -10.81
C ASP A 16 -7.36 19.73 -12.13
N HIS A 17 -8.07 19.85 -13.27
CA HIS A 17 -7.50 19.69 -14.60
C HIS A 17 -6.37 20.71 -14.91
N GLN A 18 -6.46 21.93 -14.40
CA GLN A 18 -5.40 22.94 -14.57
C GLN A 18 -4.06 22.50 -13.96
N THR A 19 -4.08 21.71 -12.90
CA THR A 19 -2.86 21.25 -12.21
C THR A 19 -2.12 20.16 -12.99
N ILE A 20 -2.83 19.32 -13.78
CA ILE A 20 -2.20 18.30 -14.64
C ILE A 20 -1.38 18.96 -15.74
N GLU A 21 -1.98 19.91 -16.43
CA GLU A 21 -1.35 20.58 -17.56
C GLU A 21 -0.09 21.35 -17.13
N ASN A 22 -0.12 21.99 -15.97
CA ASN A 22 1.06 22.65 -15.41
C ASN A 22 2.16 21.63 -15.06
N GLN A 23 1.82 20.51 -14.37
CA GLN A 23 2.79 19.46 -14.06
C GLN A 23 3.40 18.86 -15.32
N ARG A 24 2.58 18.64 -16.34
CA ARG A 24 3.01 18.11 -17.63
C ARG A 24 3.99 19.06 -18.30
N ARG A 25 3.62 20.33 -18.43
CA ARG A 25 4.47 21.36 -19.03
C ARG A 25 5.83 21.47 -18.35
N ASP A 26 5.83 21.53 -16.99
CA ASP A 26 7.06 21.64 -16.21
C ASP A 26 7.98 20.42 -16.45
N LEU A 27 7.42 19.21 -16.52
CA LEU A 27 8.20 17.99 -16.77
C LEU A 27 8.67 17.89 -18.23
N GLU A 28 7.88 18.31 -19.21
CA GLU A 28 8.26 18.37 -20.62
C GLU A 28 9.39 19.41 -20.85
N GLU A 29 9.35 20.55 -20.16
CA GLU A 29 10.40 21.54 -20.19
C GLU A 29 11.72 20.98 -19.64
N VAL A 30 11.68 20.24 -18.53
CA VAL A 30 12.85 19.53 -17.99
C VAL A 30 13.35 18.47 -18.96
N ALA A 31 12.45 17.69 -19.55
CA ALA A 31 12.81 16.66 -20.52
C ALA A 31 13.55 17.24 -21.72
N ASN A 32 13.05 18.34 -22.27
CA ASN A 32 13.66 19.05 -23.38
C ASN A 32 15.06 19.59 -23.00
N ARG A 33 15.18 20.21 -21.81
CA ARG A 33 16.46 20.76 -21.34
C ARG A 33 17.52 19.68 -21.12
N LEU A 34 17.13 18.48 -20.64
CA LEU A 34 18.02 17.36 -20.35
C LEU A 34 18.19 16.37 -21.51
N GLY A 35 17.58 16.63 -22.67
CA GLY A 35 17.66 15.77 -23.85
C GLY A 35 17.01 14.40 -23.64
N TRP A 36 15.92 14.35 -22.90
CA TRP A 36 15.18 13.11 -22.65
C TRP A 36 14.19 12.82 -23.79
N ASN A 37 14.07 11.56 -24.17
CA ASN A 37 13.06 11.09 -25.10
C ASN A 37 11.80 10.65 -24.32
N VAL A 38 10.76 11.49 -24.31
CA VAL A 38 9.49 11.18 -23.65
C VAL A 38 8.70 10.18 -24.50
N VAL A 39 8.67 8.93 -24.05
CA VAL A 39 8.01 7.82 -24.79
C VAL A 39 6.61 7.51 -24.23
N LEU A 40 6.31 7.90 -22.99
CA LEU A 40 5.02 7.67 -22.34
C LEU A 40 4.63 8.88 -21.49
N VAL A 41 3.35 9.26 -21.56
CA VAL A 41 2.71 10.21 -20.64
C VAL A 41 1.51 9.51 -20.00
N LEU A 42 1.55 9.32 -18.70
CA LEU A 42 0.54 8.58 -17.95
C LEU A 42 -0.05 9.49 -16.88
N ALA A 43 -1.38 9.51 -16.79
CA ALA A 43 -2.09 10.33 -15.83
C ALA A 43 -3.13 9.52 -15.06
N ASP A 44 -3.28 9.83 -13.75
CA ASP A 44 -4.37 9.35 -12.91
C ASP A 44 -5.14 10.56 -12.35
N GLU A 45 -6.37 10.75 -12.82
CA GLU A 45 -7.24 11.86 -12.45
C GLU A 45 -8.29 11.45 -11.41
N GLY A 46 -8.62 12.37 -10.50
CA GLY A 46 -9.67 12.14 -9.50
C GLY A 46 -9.37 11.03 -8.49
N VAL A 47 -8.13 10.55 -8.45
CA VAL A 47 -7.72 9.44 -7.59
C VAL A 47 -6.90 9.95 -6.42
N SER A 48 -7.50 9.92 -5.22
CA SER A 48 -6.76 10.14 -3.97
C SER A 48 -5.59 9.16 -3.87
N GLY A 49 -4.42 9.63 -3.43
CA GLY A 49 -3.26 8.78 -3.14
C GLY A 49 -3.56 7.64 -2.15
N ALA A 50 -4.70 7.71 -1.44
CA ALA A 50 -5.18 6.69 -0.53
C ALA A 50 -5.77 5.44 -1.20
N LYS A 51 -6.05 5.45 -2.51
CA LYS A 51 -6.59 4.29 -3.23
C LYS A 51 -5.46 3.43 -3.79
N GLY A 52 -5.53 2.11 -3.57
CA GLY A 52 -4.51 1.13 -4.00
C GLY A 52 -4.22 1.16 -5.51
N ARG A 53 -3.22 0.35 -5.91
CA ARG A 53 -2.80 0.17 -7.30
C ARG A 53 -3.97 -0.13 -8.23
N ASP A 54 -4.95 -0.93 -7.78
CA ASP A 54 -6.13 -1.36 -8.56
C ASP A 54 -7.04 -0.21 -9.03
N ARG A 55 -6.87 0.99 -8.47
CA ARG A 55 -7.64 2.20 -8.83
C ARG A 55 -6.79 3.29 -9.47
N ARG A 56 -5.58 2.95 -9.91
CA ARG A 56 -4.63 3.85 -10.57
C ARG A 56 -4.18 3.24 -11.90
N PRO A 57 -5.01 3.30 -12.95
CA PRO A 57 -4.72 2.66 -14.23
C PRO A 57 -3.45 3.20 -14.90
N GLY A 58 -3.15 4.50 -14.74
CA GLY A 58 -1.91 5.10 -15.20
C GLY A 58 -0.69 4.51 -14.49
N PHE A 59 -0.76 4.38 -13.16
CA PHE A 59 0.31 3.79 -12.37
C PHE A 59 0.52 2.29 -12.67
N ASP A 60 -0.57 1.54 -12.92
CA ASP A 60 -0.45 0.14 -13.35
C ASP A 60 0.24 0.01 -14.71
N LYS A 61 -0.09 0.88 -15.68
CA LYS A 61 0.62 0.95 -16.97
C LYS A 61 2.10 1.30 -16.78
N LEU A 62 2.42 2.23 -15.86
CA LEU A 62 3.79 2.57 -15.52
C LEU A 62 4.58 1.35 -15.03
N HIS A 63 4.03 0.57 -14.09
CA HIS A 63 4.64 -0.68 -13.62
C HIS A 63 4.86 -1.69 -14.73
N LYS A 64 3.89 -1.82 -15.66
CA LYS A 64 4.03 -2.70 -16.82
C LYS A 64 5.17 -2.25 -17.75
N ALA A 65 5.30 -0.95 -18.00
CA ALA A 65 6.38 -0.39 -18.80
C ALA A 65 7.77 -0.62 -18.15
N VAL A 66 7.87 -0.45 -16.82
CA VAL A 66 9.08 -0.80 -16.06
C VAL A 66 9.41 -2.29 -16.20
N THR A 67 8.42 -3.17 -16.01
CA THR A 67 8.62 -4.62 -16.09
C THR A 67 9.07 -5.06 -17.48
N ARG A 68 8.58 -4.43 -18.53
CA ARG A 68 8.93 -4.71 -19.93
C ARG A 68 10.20 -4.00 -20.40
N ARG A 69 10.83 -3.20 -19.53
CA ARG A 69 12.02 -2.39 -19.87
C ARG A 69 11.78 -1.45 -21.06
N GLU A 70 10.58 -0.90 -21.15
CA GLU A 70 10.21 0.06 -22.19
C GLU A 70 10.75 1.46 -21.91
N ILE A 71 11.12 1.75 -20.66
CA ILE A 71 11.59 3.03 -20.16
C ILE A 71 12.87 2.88 -19.35
N ASP A 72 13.67 3.94 -19.32
CA ASP A 72 14.93 4.02 -18.59
C ASP A 72 14.85 4.98 -17.39
N LEU A 73 13.83 5.87 -17.36
CA LEU A 73 13.60 6.84 -16.30
C LEU A 73 12.09 7.14 -16.15
N ILE A 74 11.66 7.31 -14.91
CA ILE A 74 10.35 7.83 -14.58
C ILE A 74 10.52 9.27 -14.09
N ALA A 75 9.79 10.21 -14.67
CA ALA A 75 9.72 11.58 -14.18
C ALA A 75 8.34 11.84 -13.60
N ALA A 76 8.32 12.31 -12.34
CA ALA A 76 7.10 12.71 -11.64
C ALA A 76 7.27 14.10 -11.03
N TRP A 77 6.16 14.83 -10.89
CA TRP A 77 6.21 16.19 -10.38
C TRP A 77 6.63 16.25 -8.91
N SER A 78 6.15 15.30 -8.09
CA SER A 78 6.51 15.21 -6.66
C SER A 78 6.30 13.80 -6.12
N VAL A 79 6.91 13.55 -4.96
CA VAL A 79 6.89 12.28 -4.24
C VAL A 79 5.48 11.76 -3.93
N ASP A 80 4.58 12.67 -3.54
CA ASP A 80 3.20 12.36 -3.18
C ASP A 80 2.35 11.90 -4.39
N ARG A 81 2.86 12.07 -5.62
CA ARG A 81 2.24 11.53 -6.84
C ARG A 81 2.44 10.02 -6.97
N LEU A 82 3.58 9.51 -6.53
CA LEU A 82 3.96 8.11 -6.66
C LEU A 82 3.46 7.24 -5.50
N GLY A 83 3.67 7.65 -4.26
CA GLY A 83 3.34 6.89 -3.06
C GLY A 83 2.38 7.63 -2.11
N ARG A 84 1.86 6.90 -1.12
CA ARG A 84 1.03 7.43 -0.02
C ARG A 84 1.84 7.72 1.23
N SER A 85 2.94 7.00 1.35
CA SER A 85 3.87 7.04 2.46
C SER A 85 5.29 6.99 1.93
N LEU A 86 6.23 7.38 2.75
CA LEU A 86 7.64 7.23 2.45
C LEU A 86 8.00 5.74 2.22
N GLN A 87 7.35 4.83 2.93
CA GLN A 87 7.53 3.39 2.77
C GLN A 87 7.09 2.88 1.39
N ASP A 88 5.90 3.30 0.91
CA ASP A 88 5.42 2.93 -0.44
C ASP A 88 6.39 3.43 -1.52
N LEU A 89 6.89 4.64 -1.33
CA LEU A 89 7.87 5.24 -2.25
C LEU A 89 9.18 4.47 -2.26
N VAL A 90 9.73 4.13 -1.08
CA VAL A 90 10.98 3.38 -0.97
C VAL A 90 10.83 1.97 -1.56
N GLY A 91 9.69 1.31 -1.32
CA GLY A 91 9.38 0.01 -1.94
C GLY A 91 9.31 0.11 -3.47
N PHE A 92 8.58 1.09 -3.99
CA PHE A 92 8.49 1.33 -5.44
C PHE A 92 9.86 1.61 -6.07
N LEU A 93 10.67 2.42 -5.41
CA LEU A 93 12.01 2.75 -5.88
C LEU A 93 12.97 1.56 -5.85
N GLY A 94 12.88 0.71 -4.83
CA GLY A 94 13.60 -0.57 -4.81
C GLY A 94 13.24 -1.43 -6.03
N GLU A 95 11.96 -1.50 -6.38
CA GLU A 95 11.49 -2.25 -7.55
C GLU A 95 12.01 -1.70 -8.87
N ILE A 96 11.94 -0.38 -9.09
CA ILE A 96 12.41 0.23 -10.35
C ILE A 96 13.93 0.20 -10.47
N ASN A 97 14.65 0.44 -9.37
CA ASN A 97 16.11 0.38 -9.34
C ASN A 97 16.63 -1.04 -9.65
N ALA A 98 15.98 -2.08 -9.10
CA ALA A 98 16.31 -3.47 -9.41
C ALA A 98 16.15 -3.81 -10.90
N ARG A 99 15.37 -3.02 -11.65
CA ARG A 99 15.17 -3.15 -13.10
C ARG A 99 16.02 -2.17 -13.93
N GLY A 100 16.85 -1.38 -13.26
CA GLY A 100 17.72 -0.38 -13.90
C GLY A 100 16.96 0.85 -14.39
N VAL A 101 15.81 1.17 -13.80
CA VAL A 101 15.02 2.37 -14.12
C VAL A 101 15.27 3.43 -13.04
N ASP A 102 15.66 4.62 -13.48
CA ASP A 102 15.90 5.79 -12.64
C ASP A 102 14.60 6.53 -12.28
N LEU A 103 14.66 7.41 -11.27
CA LEU A 103 13.57 8.31 -10.90
C LEU A 103 14.03 9.77 -10.88
N TYR A 104 13.20 10.64 -11.44
CA TYR A 104 13.30 12.09 -11.31
C TYR A 104 12.05 12.66 -10.63
N LEU A 105 12.26 13.46 -9.56
CA LEU A 105 11.21 14.18 -8.83
C LEU A 105 11.46 15.68 -8.97
N HIS A 106 10.59 16.35 -9.74
CA HIS A 106 10.78 17.76 -10.09
C HIS A 106 10.80 18.68 -8.87
N LYS A 107 9.77 18.61 -8.02
CA LYS A 107 9.63 19.48 -6.84
C LYS A 107 10.74 19.28 -5.81
N GLN A 108 11.27 18.06 -5.67
CA GLN A 108 12.35 17.74 -4.74
C GLN A 108 13.75 17.93 -5.34
N GLY A 109 13.86 18.17 -6.63
CA GLY A 109 15.16 18.22 -7.33
C GLY A 109 15.95 16.90 -7.22
N LEU A 110 15.26 15.78 -7.04
CA LEU A 110 15.89 14.47 -6.85
C LEU A 110 15.98 13.75 -8.19
N ASP A 111 17.20 13.33 -8.54
CA ASP A 111 17.51 12.54 -9.76
C ASP A 111 18.38 11.35 -9.38
N THR A 112 17.80 10.15 -9.35
CA THR A 112 18.52 8.92 -8.98
C THR A 112 19.49 8.45 -10.07
N SER A 113 19.51 9.05 -11.24
CA SER A 113 20.54 8.81 -12.26
C SER A 113 21.90 9.38 -11.85
N THR A 114 21.92 10.33 -10.90
CA THR A 114 23.12 10.93 -10.35
C THR A 114 23.60 10.22 -9.09
N PRO A 115 24.92 10.20 -8.79
CA PRO A 115 25.41 9.65 -7.52
C PRO A 115 24.81 10.34 -6.29
N ALA A 116 24.67 11.66 -6.32
CA ALA A 116 24.09 12.46 -5.24
C ALA A 116 22.60 12.10 -5.01
N GLY A 117 21.83 12.00 -6.08
CA GLY A 117 20.42 11.60 -5.98
C GLY A 117 20.24 10.17 -5.47
N ARG A 118 21.12 9.24 -5.87
CA ARG A 118 21.12 7.88 -5.30
C ARG A 118 21.45 7.86 -3.81
N ALA A 119 22.44 8.66 -3.39
CA ALA A 119 22.79 8.76 -1.98
C ALA A 119 21.63 9.36 -1.16
N MET A 120 21.05 10.46 -1.63
CA MET A 120 19.88 11.09 -1.00
C MET A 120 18.69 10.12 -0.90
N PHE A 121 18.48 9.34 -1.94
CA PHE A 121 17.45 8.29 -1.94
C PHE A 121 17.74 7.21 -0.89
N GLY A 122 18.98 6.73 -0.78
CA GLY A 122 19.39 5.76 0.26
C GLY A 122 19.09 6.29 1.66
N MET A 123 19.34 7.57 1.92
CA MET A 123 18.99 8.22 3.20
C MET A 123 17.47 8.23 3.46
N LEU A 124 16.65 8.51 2.45
CA LEU A 124 15.19 8.44 2.57
C LEU A 124 14.72 7.02 2.93
N GLY A 125 15.38 5.98 2.40
CA GLY A 125 15.13 4.58 2.76
C GLY A 125 15.38 4.30 4.25
N VAL A 126 16.50 4.77 4.77
CA VAL A 126 16.84 4.63 6.21
C VAL A 126 15.80 5.35 7.08
N PHE A 127 15.41 6.57 6.71
CA PHE A 127 14.36 7.30 7.43
C PHE A 127 13.01 6.58 7.42
N ALA A 128 12.63 5.97 6.30
CA ALA A 128 11.38 5.19 6.19
C ALA A 128 11.39 3.96 7.12
N GLU A 129 12.51 3.25 7.22
CA GLU A 129 12.66 2.13 8.16
C GLU A 129 12.63 2.58 9.61
N PHE A 130 13.29 3.71 9.92
CA PHE A 130 13.27 4.29 11.25
C PHE A 130 11.84 4.67 11.66
N GLU A 131 11.10 5.38 10.80
CA GLU A 131 9.70 5.74 11.05
C GLU A 131 8.83 4.49 11.31
N ARG A 132 9.00 3.43 10.50
CA ARG A 132 8.30 2.16 10.68
C ARG A 132 8.61 1.50 12.03
N SER A 133 9.87 1.51 12.43
CA SER A 133 10.30 0.97 13.72
C SER A 133 9.65 1.74 14.88
N MET A 134 9.68 3.06 14.83
CA MET A 134 9.05 3.92 15.84
C MET A 134 7.52 3.72 15.95
N ILE A 135 6.84 3.57 14.80
CA ILE A 135 5.40 3.26 14.80
C ILE A 135 5.15 1.89 15.43
N SER A 136 5.93 0.87 15.08
CA SER A 136 5.82 -0.48 15.62
C SER A 136 6.02 -0.51 17.14
N GLU A 137 7.03 0.19 17.64
CA GLU A 137 7.30 0.31 19.08
C GLU A 137 6.14 1.01 19.81
N ARG A 138 5.63 2.09 19.24
CA ARG A 138 4.48 2.81 19.81
C ARG A 138 3.23 1.94 19.89
N VAL A 139 2.97 1.14 18.85
CA VAL A 139 1.85 0.19 18.84
C VAL A 139 2.07 -0.91 19.87
N LYS A 140 3.25 -1.51 19.98
CA LYS A 140 3.59 -2.52 20.98
C LYS A 140 3.38 -1.99 22.40
N SER A 141 3.94 -0.83 22.72
CA SER A 141 3.79 -0.18 24.01
C SER A 141 2.33 0.18 24.33
N GLY A 142 1.55 0.56 23.31
CA GLY A 142 0.10 0.78 23.44
C GLY A 142 -0.67 -0.49 23.76
N LEU A 143 -0.33 -1.61 23.11
CA LEU A 143 -0.93 -2.92 23.38
C LEU A 143 -0.56 -3.46 24.77
N GLU A 144 0.67 -3.27 25.19
CA GLU A 144 1.13 -3.66 26.54
C GLU A 144 0.38 -2.89 27.62
N ARG A 145 0.25 -1.57 27.48
CA ARG A 145 -0.56 -0.75 28.40
C ARG A 145 -2.02 -1.17 28.43
N ALA A 146 -2.61 -1.49 27.27
CA ALA A 146 -3.97 -1.98 27.19
C ALA A 146 -4.15 -3.33 27.90
N ARG A 147 -3.17 -4.25 27.77
CA ARG A 147 -3.15 -5.53 28.51
C ARG A 147 -3.01 -5.31 30.01
N ALA A 148 -2.08 -4.45 30.42
CA ALA A 148 -1.88 -4.12 31.84
C ALA A 148 -3.12 -3.48 32.48
N SER A 149 -3.92 -2.73 31.71
CA SER A 149 -5.20 -2.18 32.15
C SER A 149 -6.39 -3.18 32.09
N GLY A 150 -6.13 -4.47 31.87
CA GLY A 150 -7.15 -5.52 31.82
C GLY A 150 -7.99 -5.55 30.54
N LYS A 151 -7.69 -4.76 29.51
CA LYS A 151 -8.42 -4.78 28.26
C LYS A 151 -8.14 -6.08 27.50
N LYS A 152 -9.17 -6.84 27.18
CA LYS A 152 -9.08 -7.99 26.26
C LYS A 152 -8.80 -7.47 24.85
N LEU A 153 -7.63 -7.82 24.31
CA LEU A 153 -7.25 -7.47 22.95
C LEU A 153 -7.74 -8.57 21.98
N GLY A 154 -8.07 -8.16 20.76
CA GLY A 154 -8.50 -9.06 19.71
C GLY A 154 -9.99 -8.90 19.36
N ARG A 155 -10.52 -9.87 18.62
CA ARG A 155 -11.93 -9.87 18.23
C ARG A 155 -12.81 -10.00 19.48
N PRO A 156 -13.85 -9.17 19.63
CA PRO A 156 -14.80 -9.29 20.72
C PRO A 156 -15.37 -10.71 20.80
N SER A 157 -15.56 -11.21 22.04
CA SER A 157 -16.24 -12.49 22.25
C SER A 157 -17.67 -12.41 21.74
N ILE A 158 -18.19 -13.53 21.31
CA ILE A 158 -19.59 -13.63 20.88
C ILE A 158 -20.48 -13.35 22.09
N PRO A 159 -21.60 -12.62 21.90
CA PRO A 159 -22.57 -12.40 22.97
C PRO A 159 -23.02 -13.74 23.58
N GLU A 160 -23.16 -13.77 24.91
CA GLU A 160 -23.49 -14.97 25.68
C GLU A 160 -24.81 -15.60 25.20
N ALA A 161 -25.81 -14.77 24.90
CA ALA A 161 -27.06 -15.20 24.27
C ALA A 161 -26.91 -15.97 22.97
N LYS A 162 -25.88 -15.66 22.16
CA LYS A 162 -25.60 -16.47 20.96
C LYS A 162 -24.89 -17.77 21.30
N VAL A 163 -24.04 -17.78 22.31
CA VAL A 163 -23.38 -19.00 22.80
C VAL A 163 -24.43 -19.99 23.30
N ASP A 164 -25.41 -19.53 24.09
CA ASP A 164 -26.48 -20.38 24.63
C ASP A 164 -27.37 -20.95 23.52
N ARG A 165 -27.73 -20.14 22.53
CA ARG A 165 -28.46 -20.63 21.34
C ARG A 165 -27.69 -21.68 20.57
N ILE A 166 -26.35 -21.55 20.45
CA ILE A 166 -25.51 -22.56 19.81
C ILE A 166 -25.50 -23.85 20.63
N LYS A 167 -25.35 -23.76 21.96
CA LYS A 167 -25.39 -24.92 22.85
C LYS A 167 -26.70 -25.66 22.74
N GLN A 168 -27.83 -24.95 22.77
CA GLN A 168 -29.18 -25.54 22.63
C GLN A 168 -29.34 -26.25 21.29
N ALA A 169 -28.97 -25.59 20.16
CA ALA A 169 -29.08 -26.20 18.86
C ALA A 169 -28.18 -27.45 18.68
N LEU A 170 -27.00 -27.46 19.35
CA LEU A 170 -26.14 -28.65 19.39
C LEU A 170 -26.78 -29.79 20.21
N PHE A 171 -27.44 -29.47 21.32
CA PHE A 171 -28.16 -30.44 22.15
C PHE A 171 -29.36 -31.04 21.39
N GLU A 172 -30.06 -30.26 20.58
CA GLU A 172 -31.14 -30.69 19.69
C GLU A 172 -30.63 -31.49 18.47
N GLY A 173 -29.32 -31.72 18.35
CA GLY A 173 -28.72 -32.53 17.29
C GLY A 173 -28.55 -31.82 15.95
N HIS A 174 -28.68 -30.51 15.91
CA HIS A 174 -28.51 -29.75 14.66
C HIS A 174 -27.06 -29.78 14.17
N GLY A 175 -26.89 -29.93 12.85
CA GLY A 175 -25.57 -29.93 12.22
C GLY A 175 -24.91 -28.54 12.21
N ILE A 176 -23.57 -28.52 12.29
CA ILE A 176 -22.76 -27.29 12.39
C ILE A 176 -23.13 -26.26 11.32
N HIS A 177 -23.26 -26.68 10.07
CA HIS A 177 -23.59 -25.78 8.95
C HIS A 177 -24.99 -25.15 9.06
N ARG A 178 -25.95 -25.88 9.64
CA ARG A 178 -27.30 -25.39 9.89
C ARG A 178 -27.22 -24.28 10.99
N ILE A 179 -26.56 -24.57 12.11
CA ILE A 179 -26.35 -23.62 13.21
C ILE A 179 -25.67 -22.35 12.74
N CYS A 180 -24.63 -22.46 11.87
CA CYS A 180 -23.95 -21.31 11.29
C CYS A 180 -24.89 -20.39 10.53
N ARG A 181 -25.80 -20.97 9.76
CA ARG A 181 -26.78 -20.26 8.92
C ARG A 181 -27.86 -19.57 9.76
N GLU A 182 -28.39 -20.27 10.76
CA GLU A 182 -29.50 -19.80 11.61
C GLU A 182 -29.05 -18.73 12.61
N ILE A 183 -27.83 -18.83 13.17
CA ILE A 183 -27.35 -17.93 14.21
C ILE A 183 -26.42 -16.82 13.64
N GLY A 184 -25.95 -16.96 12.38
CA GLY A 184 -25.06 -16.01 11.74
C GLY A 184 -23.66 -15.99 12.37
N VAL A 185 -23.05 -17.18 12.53
CA VAL A 185 -21.71 -17.37 13.12
C VAL A 185 -20.85 -18.26 12.23
N GLY A 186 -19.52 -18.14 12.35
CA GLY A 186 -18.59 -18.98 11.59
C GLY A 186 -18.54 -20.41 12.14
N SER A 187 -18.26 -21.39 11.25
CA SER A 187 -18.17 -22.82 11.60
C SER A 187 -17.13 -23.12 12.68
N GLY A 188 -15.96 -22.45 12.66
CA GLY A 188 -14.94 -22.58 13.71
C GLY A 188 -15.45 -22.16 15.11
N THR A 189 -16.39 -21.24 15.18
CA THR A 189 -17.03 -20.82 16.43
C THR A 189 -17.93 -21.90 16.98
N VAL A 190 -18.81 -22.48 16.13
CA VAL A 190 -19.71 -23.58 16.53
C VAL A 190 -18.89 -24.79 16.95
N GLN A 191 -17.84 -25.12 16.20
CA GLN A 191 -16.94 -26.24 16.53
C GLN A 191 -16.24 -26.05 17.88
N LYS A 192 -15.76 -24.83 18.18
CA LYS A 192 -15.13 -24.51 19.47
C LYS A 192 -16.11 -24.71 20.63
N ILE A 193 -17.33 -24.21 20.50
CA ILE A 193 -18.36 -24.36 21.52
C ILE A 193 -18.75 -25.84 21.69
N LYS A 194 -18.89 -26.60 20.59
CA LYS A 194 -19.15 -28.03 20.64
C LYS A 194 -18.09 -28.78 21.44
N ASN A 195 -16.81 -28.48 21.17
CA ASN A 195 -15.69 -29.14 21.88
C ASN A 195 -15.69 -28.80 23.37
N THR A 196 -16.10 -27.58 23.77
CA THR A 196 -16.23 -27.19 25.18
C THR A 196 -17.37 -27.98 25.85
N VAL A 197 -18.54 -28.08 25.22
CA VAL A 197 -19.68 -28.83 25.76
C VAL A 197 -19.36 -30.33 25.94
N VAL A 198 -18.63 -30.93 24.99
CA VAL A 198 -18.22 -32.34 25.09
C VAL A 198 -17.20 -32.57 26.21
N ASN A 199 -16.32 -31.62 26.48
CA ASN A 199 -15.32 -31.73 27.56
C ASN A 199 -15.92 -31.50 28.95
N ASP A 200 -16.98 -30.70 29.06
CA ASP A 200 -17.70 -30.46 30.34
C ASP A 200 -18.60 -31.65 30.76
N GLN A 201 -18.81 -32.62 29.86
CA GLN A 201 -19.59 -33.83 30.09
C GLN A 201 -18.74 -35.09 30.43
N ARG A 202 -17.41 -34.91 30.46
CA ARG A 202 -16.44 -35.95 30.90
C ARG A 202 -15.87 -35.64 32.25
#